data_b0e4dd5ccfc9b247fdae429b669a14e2
#
_entry.id   b0e4dd5ccfc9b247fdae429b669a14e2
#
_cell.length_a   1.000
_cell.length_b   1.000
_cell.length_c   1.000
_cell.angle_alpha   90.00
_cell.angle_beta   90.00
_cell.angle_gamma   90.00
#
_symmetry.space_group_name_H-M   'P 1'
#
loop_
_entity.id
_entity.type
_entity.pdbx_description
1 polymer ?
#
loop_
_entity_poly.entity_id
_entity_poly.type
_entity_poly.pdbx_seq_one_letter_code
_entity_poly.pdbx_strand_id
1 'polypeptide(L)'
;MIFKDFFIISLSLLGGYLTDSFLTTLINKPFFEISITYLIFFYLCYAAPQQFSLIIVMVTGFLIDFIGASFIGTHILPFLLFSLIIRTYAYRLRLFSHLQIGLIFALLGSIGFTFKYLFLYPDGYFYSKLLFNFISYILLWPLVYSLCRHIRRNYIFDIK
;
A
#
# COMPACT_ATOMS: atom_id res chain seq x y z
N MET A 1 -17.20 -13.67 10.36
CA MET A 1 -16.36 -12.52 10.66
C MET A 1 -15.19 -12.43 9.67
N ILE A 2 -14.37 -13.45 9.51
CA ILE A 2 -13.18 -13.45 8.63
C ILE A 2 -13.48 -13.14 7.14
N PHE A 3 -14.61 -13.60 6.60
CA PHE A 3 -14.98 -13.42 5.19
C PHE A 3 -15.36 -11.96 4.85
N LYS A 4 -16.07 -11.29 5.75
CA LYS A 4 -16.46 -9.88 5.57
C LYS A 4 -15.22 -8.99 5.57
N ASP A 5 -14.31 -9.20 6.52
CA ASP A 5 -13.10 -8.41 6.67
C ASP A 5 -12.17 -8.63 5.47
N PHE A 6 -12.03 -9.88 5.00
CA PHE A 6 -11.29 -10.21 3.78
C PHE A 6 -11.83 -9.47 2.55
N PHE A 7 -13.15 -9.47 2.37
CA PHE A 7 -13.78 -8.83 1.22
C PHE A 7 -13.57 -7.32 1.24
N ILE A 8 -13.73 -6.67 2.39
CA ILE A 8 -13.53 -5.21 2.53
C ILE A 8 -12.06 -4.83 2.31
N ILE A 9 -11.12 -5.61 2.85
CA ILE A 9 -9.68 -5.40 2.64
C ILE A 9 -9.33 -5.53 1.16
N SER A 10 -9.76 -6.60 0.52
CA SER A 10 -9.50 -6.85 -0.90
C SER A 10 -10.12 -5.75 -1.77
N LEU A 11 -11.35 -5.35 -1.49
CA LEU A 11 -12.05 -4.30 -2.22
C LEU A 11 -11.35 -2.94 -2.06
N SER A 12 -10.88 -2.60 -0.85
CA SER A 12 -10.17 -1.34 -0.61
C SER A 12 -8.82 -1.29 -1.33
N LEU A 13 -8.09 -2.41 -1.38
CA LEU A 13 -6.82 -2.51 -2.11
C LEU A 13 -7.02 -2.48 -3.63
N LEU A 14 -8.04 -3.16 -4.14
CA LEU A 14 -8.43 -3.09 -5.55
C LEU A 14 -8.88 -1.67 -5.93
N GLY A 15 -9.65 -1.00 -5.08
CA GLY A 15 -10.01 0.41 -5.27
C GLY A 15 -8.78 1.31 -5.33
N GLY A 16 -7.80 1.09 -4.44
CA GLY A 16 -6.50 1.77 -4.49
C GLY A 16 -5.79 1.55 -5.83
N TYR A 17 -5.73 0.30 -6.29
CA TYR A 17 -5.09 -0.05 -7.56
C TYR A 17 -5.78 0.61 -8.77
N LEU A 18 -7.10 0.63 -8.80
CA LEU A 18 -7.85 1.32 -9.85
C LEU A 18 -7.60 2.83 -9.84
N THR A 19 -7.50 3.45 -8.65
CA THR A 19 -7.15 4.87 -8.54
C THR A 19 -5.73 5.14 -9.01
N ASP A 20 -4.78 4.26 -8.72
CA ASP A 20 -3.40 4.37 -9.21
C ASP A 20 -3.34 4.29 -10.73
N SER A 21 -4.04 3.32 -11.33
CA SER A 21 -4.13 3.16 -12.78
C SER A 21 -4.77 4.39 -13.45
N PHE A 22 -5.83 4.91 -12.87
CA PHE A 22 -6.51 6.10 -13.38
C PHE A 22 -5.62 7.35 -13.28
N LEU A 23 -4.95 7.56 -12.16
CA LEU A 23 -4.04 8.70 -11.99
C LEU A 23 -2.84 8.62 -12.93
N THR A 24 -2.29 7.44 -13.14
CA THR A 24 -1.17 7.23 -14.07
C THR A 24 -1.56 7.58 -15.49
N THR A 25 -2.77 7.20 -15.91
CA THR A 25 -3.29 7.55 -17.26
C THR A 25 -3.60 9.03 -17.39
N LEU A 26 -4.13 9.68 -16.37
CA LEU A 26 -4.44 11.12 -16.39
C LEU A 26 -3.17 12.00 -16.46
N ILE A 27 -2.18 11.65 -15.64
CA ILE A 27 -0.97 12.48 -15.53
C ILE A 27 -0.05 12.26 -16.72
N ASN A 28 -0.07 11.08 -17.34
CA ASN A 28 0.68 10.68 -18.55
C ASN A 28 2.13 11.24 -18.63
N LYS A 29 2.76 11.44 -17.47
CA LYS A 29 4.14 11.91 -17.37
C LYS A 29 5.01 10.79 -16.81
N PRO A 30 6.13 10.47 -17.48
CA PRO A 30 7.01 9.36 -17.09
C PRO A 30 7.64 9.53 -15.70
N PHE A 31 7.55 10.73 -15.11
CA PHE A 31 8.13 11.05 -13.82
C PHE A 31 7.16 10.86 -12.63
N PHE A 32 5.84 10.78 -12.88
CA PHE A 32 4.82 10.70 -11.86
C PHE A 32 4.14 9.32 -11.89
N GLU A 33 4.52 8.47 -10.98
CA GLU A 33 3.82 7.22 -10.73
C GLU A 33 3.52 7.16 -9.23
N ILE A 34 2.28 7.44 -8.88
CA ILE A 34 1.81 7.46 -7.49
C ILE A 34 1.19 6.12 -7.21
N SER A 35 1.55 5.48 -6.09
CA SER A 35 0.93 4.23 -5.68
C SER A 35 0.19 4.39 -4.36
N ILE A 36 -1.08 4.79 -4.44
CA ILE A 36 -2.01 4.88 -3.32
C ILE A 36 -2.25 3.49 -2.71
N THR A 37 -2.20 2.45 -3.53
CA THR A 37 -2.35 1.05 -3.11
C THR A 37 -1.41 0.69 -1.97
N TYR A 38 -0.12 1.08 -2.04
CA TYR A 38 0.84 0.83 -0.96
C TYR A 38 0.46 1.58 0.33
N LEU A 39 0.00 2.83 0.23
CA LEU A 39 -0.40 3.60 1.40
C LEU A 39 -1.63 3.01 2.09
N ILE A 40 -2.63 2.58 1.32
CA ILE A 40 -3.82 1.88 1.84
C ILE A 40 -3.38 0.58 2.52
N PHE A 41 -2.52 -0.19 1.86
CA PHE A 41 -2.00 -1.44 2.40
C PHE A 41 -1.28 -1.23 3.74
N PHE A 42 -0.37 -0.25 3.83
CA PHE A 42 0.35 0.06 5.06
C PHE A 42 -0.59 0.50 6.18
N TYR A 43 -1.56 1.36 5.86
CA TYR A 43 -2.55 1.77 6.84
C TYR A 43 -3.33 0.59 7.39
N LEU A 44 -3.82 -0.29 6.53
CA LEU A 44 -4.62 -1.44 6.93
C LEU A 44 -3.79 -2.43 7.78
N CYS A 45 -2.55 -2.73 7.37
CA CYS A 45 -1.64 -3.56 8.15
C CYS A 45 -1.33 -2.96 9.54
N TYR A 46 -1.14 -1.63 9.60
CA TYR A 46 -0.91 -0.91 10.85
C TYR A 46 -2.15 -0.89 11.75
N ALA A 47 -3.30 -0.64 11.17
CA ALA A 47 -4.55 -0.46 11.92
C ALA A 47 -5.12 -1.77 12.46
N ALA A 48 -4.93 -2.89 11.73
CA ALA A 48 -5.51 -4.19 12.05
C ALA A 48 -4.53 -5.35 11.81
N PRO A 49 -3.38 -5.39 12.50
CA PRO A 49 -2.33 -6.38 12.25
C PRO A 49 -2.80 -7.83 12.47
N GLN A 50 -3.80 -8.05 13.32
CA GLN A 50 -4.33 -9.39 13.61
C GLN A 50 -5.22 -9.94 12.48
N GLN A 51 -5.86 -9.07 11.71
CA GLN A 51 -6.76 -9.47 10.62
C GLN A 51 -6.01 -9.72 9.31
N PHE A 52 -4.81 -9.14 9.18
CA PHE A 52 -3.92 -9.34 8.04
C PHE A 52 -3.17 -10.67 8.16
N SER A 53 -3.87 -11.78 7.90
CA SER A 53 -3.21 -13.08 7.72
C SER A 53 -2.30 -13.02 6.48
N LEU A 54 -1.16 -13.72 6.53
CA LEU A 54 -0.26 -13.84 5.38
C LEU A 54 -0.98 -14.38 4.14
N ILE A 55 -1.96 -15.26 4.34
CA ILE A 55 -2.78 -15.81 3.24
C ILE A 55 -3.61 -14.69 2.57
N ILE A 56 -4.20 -13.79 3.35
CA ILE A 56 -4.96 -12.65 2.82
C ILE A 56 -4.06 -11.74 2.00
N VAL A 57 -2.86 -11.47 2.50
CA VAL A 57 -1.86 -10.65 1.81
C VAL A 57 -1.42 -11.29 0.49
N MET A 58 -1.18 -12.61 0.49
CA MET A 58 -0.84 -13.34 -0.74
C MET A 58 -1.96 -13.29 -1.78
N VAL A 59 -3.19 -13.58 -1.36
CA VAL A 59 -4.34 -13.61 -2.27
C VAL A 59 -4.61 -12.22 -2.84
N THR A 60 -4.57 -11.17 -2.01
CA THR A 60 -4.78 -9.80 -2.49
C THR A 60 -3.67 -9.31 -3.40
N GLY A 61 -2.41 -9.63 -3.09
CA GLY A 61 -1.27 -9.33 -3.96
C GLY A 61 -1.38 -10.05 -5.31
N PHE A 62 -1.78 -11.33 -5.29
CA PHE A 62 -2.01 -12.10 -6.50
C PHE A 62 -3.13 -11.51 -7.37
N LEU A 63 -4.24 -11.11 -6.76
CA LEU A 63 -5.35 -10.48 -7.48
C LEU A 63 -4.91 -9.18 -8.17
N ILE A 64 -4.11 -8.36 -7.49
CA ILE A 64 -3.58 -7.11 -8.05
C ILE A 64 -2.62 -7.40 -9.21
N ASP A 65 -1.71 -8.36 -9.06
CA ASP A 65 -0.79 -8.75 -10.13
C ASP A 65 -1.53 -9.30 -11.34
N PHE A 66 -2.58 -10.07 -11.10
CA PHE A 66 -3.41 -10.65 -12.17
C PHE A 66 -4.21 -9.58 -12.93
N ILE A 67 -4.86 -8.65 -12.22
CA ILE A 67 -5.65 -7.56 -12.83
C ILE A 67 -4.73 -6.57 -13.55
N GLY A 68 -3.54 -6.32 -12.98
CA GLY A 68 -2.56 -5.42 -13.55
C GLY A 68 -1.79 -5.98 -14.75
N ALA A 69 -2.05 -7.23 -15.14
CA ALA A 69 -1.27 -7.94 -16.16
C ALA A 69 0.26 -7.80 -15.93
N SER A 70 0.65 -7.67 -14.67
CA SER A 70 2.04 -7.55 -14.24
C SER A 70 2.66 -8.92 -14.01
N PHE A 71 3.99 -8.99 -13.91
CA PHE A 71 4.63 -10.25 -13.52
C PHE A 71 4.13 -10.68 -12.13
N ILE A 72 3.75 -11.95 -12.00
CA ILE A 72 3.32 -12.53 -10.72
C ILE A 72 4.48 -12.37 -9.72
N GLY A 73 4.21 -11.68 -8.61
CA GLY A 73 5.19 -11.40 -7.57
C GLY A 73 5.57 -9.94 -7.42
N THR A 74 5.23 -9.07 -8.37
CA THR A 74 5.55 -7.64 -8.30
C THR A 74 4.90 -6.93 -7.12
N HIS A 75 3.68 -7.31 -6.74
CA HIS A 75 2.98 -6.82 -5.56
C HIS A 75 2.98 -7.85 -4.42
N ILE A 76 2.94 -9.14 -4.72
CA ILE A 76 2.93 -10.21 -3.70
C ILE A 76 4.16 -10.11 -2.80
N LEU A 77 5.37 -10.06 -3.38
CA LEU A 77 6.62 -10.04 -2.61
C LEU A 77 6.75 -8.81 -1.71
N PRO A 78 6.59 -7.56 -2.21
CA PRO A 78 6.62 -6.39 -1.35
C PRO A 78 5.54 -6.41 -0.26
N PHE A 79 4.32 -6.83 -0.59
CA PHE A 79 3.24 -6.90 0.39
C PHE A 79 3.52 -7.89 1.51
N LEU A 80 4.05 -9.08 1.19
CA LEU A 80 4.45 -10.06 2.19
C LEU A 80 5.55 -9.51 3.09
N LEU A 81 6.61 -8.98 2.51
CA LEU A 81 7.75 -8.41 3.23
C LEU A 81 7.30 -7.28 4.17
N PHE A 82 6.55 -6.32 3.66
CA PHE A 82 6.08 -5.18 4.45
C PHE A 82 5.05 -5.58 5.49
N SER A 83 4.17 -6.55 5.21
CA SER A 83 3.24 -7.06 6.21
C SER A 83 3.96 -7.69 7.39
N LEU A 84 5.04 -8.44 7.16
CA LEU A 84 5.87 -9.02 8.21
C LEU A 84 6.54 -7.92 9.05
N ILE A 85 7.15 -6.93 8.40
CA ILE A 85 7.80 -5.80 9.08
C ILE A 85 6.79 -5.03 9.93
N ILE A 86 5.70 -4.58 9.34
CA ILE A 86 4.69 -3.76 10.03
C ILE A 86 4.07 -4.55 11.20
N ARG A 87 3.79 -5.83 10.99
CA ARG A 87 3.19 -6.69 12.01
C ARG A 87 4.13 -6.90 13.20
N THR A 88 5.42 -7.12 12.95
CA THR A 88 6.44 -7.29 14.00
C THR A 88 6.61 -6.01 14.81
N TYR A 89 6.57 -4.86 14.16
CA TYR A 89 6.77 -3.56 14.81
C TYR A 89 5.47 -2.78 15.11
N ALA A 90 4.29 -3.39 14.93
CA ALA A 90 3.00 -2.72 15.07
C ALA A 90 2.83 -1.98 16.40
N TYR A 91 3.27 -2.60 17.50
CA TYR A 91 3.20 -1.99 18.83
C TYR A 91 4.08 -0.73 18.93
N ARG A 92 5.31 -0.80 18.41
CA ARG A 92 6.23 0.34 18.42
C ARG A 92 5.74 1.48 17.51
N LEU A 93 5.19 1.14 16.36
CA LEU A 93 4.62 2.11 15.42
C LEU A 93 3.48 2.92 16.04
N ARG A 94 2.73 2.36 16.97
CA ARG A 94 1.64 3.08 17.66
C ARG A 94 2.13 4.17 18.62
N LEU A 95 3.40 4.15 18.99
CA LEU A 95 4.02 5.17 19.85
C LEU A 95 4.47 6.40 19.05
N PHE A 96 4.58 6.30 17.75
CA PHE A 96 4.99 7.39 16.88
C PHE A 96 3.86 8.35 16.55
N SER A 97 4.20 9.60 16.31
CA SER A 97 3.26 10.60 15.79
C SER A 97 2.83 10.25 14.35
N HIS A 98 1.67 10.77 13.93
CA HIS A 98 1.14 10.52 12.57
C HIS A 98 2.11 10.91 11.45
N LEU A 99 2.91 11.97 11.67
CA LEU A 99 3.93 12.40 10.70
C LEU A 99 5.10 11.41 10.62
N GLN A 100 5.56 10.91 11.76
CA GLN A 100 6.63 9.91 11.80
C GLN A 100 6.22 8.60 11.14
N ILE A 101 4.98 8.16 11.38
CA ILE A 101 4.41 6.99 10.69
C ILE A 101 4.35 7.23 9.19
N GLY A 102 3.93 8.42 8.76
CA GLY A 102 3.90 8.82 7.36
C GLY A 102 5.28 8.76 6.70
N LEU A 103 6.32 9.22 7.38
CA LEU A 103 7.70 9.15 6.90
C LEU A 103 8.17 7.69 6.74
N ILE A 104 7.89 6.84 7.72
CA ILE A 104 8.24 5.41 7.67
C ILE A 104 7.53 4.74 6.50
N PHE A 105 6.24 5.01 6.30
CA PHE A 105 5.48 4.42 5.22
C PHE A 105 5.86 4.98 3.85
N ALA A 106 6.27 6.24 3.78
CA ALA A 106 6.84 6.82 2.57
C ALA A 106 8.15 6.14 2.17
N LEU A 107 9.02 5.85 3.14
CA LEU A 107 10.26 5.09 2.90
C LEU A 107 9.94 3.66 2.41
N LEU A 108 9.08 2.94 3.10
CA LEU A 108 8.69 1.58 2.71
C LEU A 108 8.03 1.57 1.33
N GLY A 109 7.15 2.53 1.05
CA GLY A 109 6.49 2.68 -0.25
C GLY A 109 7.48 2.95 -1.37
N SER A 110 8.47 3.80 -1.14
CA SER A 110 9.54 4.08 -2.11
C SER A 110 10.39 2.84 -2.40
N ILE A 111 10.68 2.02 -1.38
CA ILE A 111 11.37 0.74 -1.56
C ILE A 111 10.51 -0.22 -2.39
N GLY A 112 9.22 -0.34 -2.08
CA GLY A 112 8.29 -1.18 -2.85
C GLY A 112 8.17 -0.74 -4.30
N PHE A 113 8.11 0.56 -4.54
CA PHE A 113 8.12 1.13 -5.89
C PHE A 113 9.42 0.81 -6.65
N THR A 114 10.57 0.96 -5.99
CA THR A 114 11.88 0.60 -6.57
C THR A 114 11.92 -0.87 -6.94
N PHE A 115 11.42 -1.74 -6.07
CA PHE A 115 11.35 -3.17 -6.32
C PHE A 115 10.51 -3.47 -7.57
N LYS A 116 9.29 -2.91 -7.66
CA LYS A 116 8.43 -3.03 -8.84
C LYS A 116 9.15 -2.57 -10.11
N TYR A 117 9.86 -1.44 -10.03
CA TYR A 117 10.52 -0.84 -11.19
C TYR A 117 11.71 -1.66 -11.69
N LEU A 118 12.50 -2.24 -10.78
CA LEU A 118 13.63 -3.11 -11.13
C LEU A 118 13.16 -4.38 -11.87
N PHE A 119 11.99 -4.91 -11.54
CA PHE A 119 11.44 -6.09 -12.21
C PHE A 119 10.85 -5.76 -13.59
N LEU A 120 10.23 -4.60 -13.76
CA LEU A 120 9.52 -4.23 -14.99
C LEU A 120 10.42 -3.51 -16.00
N TYR A 121 11.36 -2.68 -15.53
CA TYR A 121 12.16 -1.79 -16.37
C TYR A 121 13.61 -1.68 -15.87
N PRO A 122 14.44 -2.74 -16.00
CA PRO A 122 15.79 -2.74 -15.45
C PRO A 122 16.70 -1.65 -16.07
N ASP A 123 16.47 -1.29 -17.34
CA ASP A 123 17.33 -0.35 -18.07
C ASP A 123 16.92 1.14 -17.93
N GLY A 124 15.83 1.42 -17.26
CA GLY A 124 15.23 2.77 -17.22
C GLY A 124 15.04 3.36 -15.82
N TYR A 125 15.84 2.95 -14.84
CA TYR A 125 15.69 3.44 -13.48
C TYR A 125 16.23 4.87 -13.30
N PHE A 126 15.33 5.80 -12.99
CA PHE A 126 15.68 7.19 -12.69
C PHE A 126 15.54 7.48 -11.18
N TYR A 127 16.64 7.83 -10.51
CA TYR A 127 16.65 8.20 -9.09
C TYR A 127 15.70 9.36 -8.77
N SER A 128 15.45 10.25 -9.73
CA SER A 128 14.49 11.34 -9.57
C SER A 128 13.06 10.84 -9.32
N LYS A 129 12.64 9.72 -9.90
CA LYS A 129 11.34 9.12 -9.67
C LYS A 129 11.18 8.67 -8.22
N LEU A 130 12.24 8.15 -7.61
CA LEU A 130 12.23 7.72 -6.20
C LEU A 130 11.98 8.89 -5.26
N LEU A 131 12.66 10.02 -5.49
CA LEU A 131 12.46 11.25 -4.71
C LEU A 131 11.02 11.78 -4.86
N PHE A 132 10.51 11.85 -6.08
CA PHE A 132 9.13 12.29 -6.33
C PHE A 132 8.10 11.38 -5.66
N ASN A 133 8.29 10.06 -5.72
CA ASN A 133 7.43 9.12 -5.03
C ASN A 133 7.47 9.30 -3.51
N PHE A 134 8.66 9.44 -2.95
CA PHE A 134 8.81 9.66 -1.52
C PHE A 134 8.06 10.92 -1.05
N ILE A 135 8.23 12.04 -1.76
CA ILE A 135 7.52 13.29 -1.47
C ILE A 135 6.00 13.11 -1.62
N SER A 136 5.58 12.45 -2.71
CA SER A 136 4.16 12.18 -2.98
C SER A 136 3.53 11.34 -1.88
N TYR A 137 4.20 10.32 -1.37
CA TYR A 137 3.71 9.50 -0.27
C TYR A 137 3.53 10.32 1.02
N ILE A 138 4.48 11.22 1.34
CA ILE A 138 4.35 12.08 2.53
C ILE A 138 3.15 13.01 2.40
N LEU A 139 2.93 13.60 1.22
CA LEU A 139 1.82 14.53 0.98
C LEU A 139 0.47 13.81 0.97
N LEU A 140 0.40 12.61 0.41
CA LEU A 140 -0.83 11.83 0.31
C LEU A 140 -1.19 11.10 1.61
N TRP A 141 -0.22 10.85 2.49
CA TRP A 141 -0.43 10.11 3.72
C TRP A 141 -1.57 10.67 4.60
N PRO A 142 -1.66 11.98 4.91
CA PRO A 142 -2.75 12.49 5.75
C PRO A 142 -4.13 12.25 5.13
N LEU A 143 -4.23 12.36 3.81
CA LEU A 143 -5.47 12.16 3.07
C LEU A 143 -5.89 10.68 3.12
N VAL A 144 -4.97 9.77 2.78
CA VAL A 144 -5.20 8.32 2.83
C VAL A 144 -5.51 7.87 4.25
N TYR A 145 -4.77 8.38 5.24
CA TYR A 145 -5.02 8.09 6.65
C TYR A 145 -6.44 8.49 7.07
N SER A 146 -6.88 9.70 6.71
CA SER A 146 -8.22 10.20 7.03
C SER A 146 -9.31 9.34 6.38
N LEU A 147 -9.18 9.05 5.09
CA LEU A 147 -10.10 8.21 4.32
C LEU A 147 -10.19 6.78 4.90
N CYS A 148 -9.07 6.15 5.07
CA CYS A 148 -9.02 4.78 5.59
C CYS A 148 -9.52 4.69 7.04
N ARG A 149 -9.25 5.72 7.85
CA ARG A 149 -9.80 5.82 9.21
C ARG A 149 -11.32 5.94 9.19
N HIS A 150 -11.88 6.72 8.26
CA HIS A 150 -13.32 6.85 8.09
C HIS A 150 -13.97 5.52 7.68
N ILE A 151 -13.41 4.84 6.69
CA ILE A 151 -13.87 3.52 6.23
C ILE A 151 -13.80 2.50 7.38
N ARG A 152 -12.68 2.47 8.09
CA ARG A 152 -12.50 1.56 9.22
C ARG A 152 -13.56 1.75 10.29
N ARG A 153 -13.85 2.99 10.69
CA ARG A 153 -14.82 3.27 11.74
C ARG A 153 -16.26 2.90 11.36
N ASN A 154 -16.58 3.02 10.08
CA ASN A 154 -17.96 2.83 9.63
C ASN A 154 -18.24 1.39 9.15
N TYR A 155 -17.22 0.66 8.67
CA TYR A 155 -17.46 -0.59 7.94
C TYR A 155 -16.68 -1.81 8.45
N ILE A 156 -15.50 -1.62 9.05
CA ILE A 156 -14.60 -2.74 9.34
C ILE A 156 -14.69 -3.19 10.81
N PHE A 157 -14.99 -2.32 11.74
CA PHE A 157 -14.93 -2.64 13.15
C PHE A 157 -16.21 -2.27 13.92
N ASP A 158 -17.03 -3.27 14.16
CA ASP A 158 -17.75 -3.37 15.41
C ASP A 158 -16.73 -3.77 16.50
N ILE A 159 -15.94 -2.80 16.96
CA ILE A 159 -15.12 -3.01 18.17
C ILE A 159 -16.08 -2.90 19.35
N LYS A 160 -16.54 -4.07 19.82
CA LYS A 160 -17.01 -4.20 21.21
C LYS A 160 -15.80 -4.27 22.12
#